data_debd9085ad443726ecec7b345c526672
#
_entry.id   debd9085ad443726ecec7b345c526672
#
_cell.length_a   1.000
_cell.length_b   1.000
_cell.length_c   1.000
_cell.angle_alpha   90.00
_cell.angle_beta   90.00
_cell.angle_gamma   90.00
#
_symmetry.space_group_name_H-M   'P 1'
#
loop_
_entity.id
_entity.type
_entity.pdbx_description
1 polymer ?
#
loop_
_entity_poly.entity_id
_entity_poly.type
_entity_poly.pdbx_seq_one_letter_code
_entity_poly.pdbx_strand_id
1 'polypeptide(L)'
;MVKGDNSLKMSFERYILIEYLDQILHAANERLRGLSDGQFVLLRSDRLEARGRQSGLGLDVYDAYTGQNRDVKSLSGGEKFNASLALALGMTDVIQSHQGGISIEMMFIDEGFGSLDEESLSKAILTLIDLQKAGRMIGVISHVQELKQAFPAAIEVSKTKEGHSRASIVLK
;
A
#
# COMPACT_ATOMS: atom_id res chain seq x y z
N MET A 1 6.70 27.99 -18.18
CA MET A 1 6.70 27.02 -17.08
C MET A 1 5.66 25.89 -17.20
N VAL A 2 4.54 26.09 -17.87
CA VAL A 2 3.46 25.10 -17.98
C VAL A 2 3.81 23.87 -18.83
N LYS A 3 4.74 23.95 -19.78
CA LYS A 3 5.06 22.89 -20.76
C LYS A 3 6.42 22.19 -20.61
N GLY A 4 7.12 22.37 -19.50
CA GLY A 4 8.35 21.62 -19.25
C GLY A 4 9.59 22.07 -20.03
N ASP A 5 9.63 23.30 -20.52
CA ASP A 5 10.82 23.92 -21.15
C ASP A 5 11.84 24.39 -20.10
N ASN A 6 12.21 23.50 -19.19
CA ASN A 6 13.25 23.71 -18.19
C ASN A 6 14.33 22.64 -18.30
N SER A 7 15.47 22.82 -17.63
CA SER A 7 16.59 21.88 -17.64
C SER A 7 16.23 20.45 -17.25
N LEU A 8 15.14 20.26 -16.50
CA LEU A 8 14.64 18.96 -16.02
C LEU A 8 13.50 18.40 -16.89
N LYS A 9 13.07 19.13 -17.94
CA LYS A 9 11.93 18.76 -18.81
C LYS A 9 10.66 18.39 -18.02
N MET A 10 10.44 19.04 -16.87
CA MET A 10 9.32 18.79 -15.96
C MET A 10 8.23 19.85 -16.14
N SER A 11 6.97 19.42 -16.27
CA SER A 11 5.81 20.29 -16.17
C SER A 11 5.56 20.73 -14.71
N PHE A 12 4.86 21.85 -14.52
CA PHE A 12 4.47 22.31 -13.18
C PHE A 12 3.61 21.26 -12.43
N GLU A 13 2.68 20.63 -13.15
CA GLU A 13 1.86 19.54 -12.61
C GLU A 13 2.73 18.41 -12.04
N ARG A 14 3.74 17.99 -12.80
CA ARG A 14 4.63 16.91 -12.36
C ARG A 14 5.48 17.29 -11.17
N TYR A 15 5.90 18.54 -11.08
CA TYR A 15 6.60 19.05 -9.90
C TYR A 15 5.74 18.91 -8.63
N ILE A 16 4.46 19.28 -8.72
CA ILE A 16 3.52 19.10 -7.61
C ILE A 16 3.30 17.62 -7.28
N LEU A 17 3.16 16.75 -8.28
CA LEU A 17 3.00 15.31 -8.05
C LEU A 17 4.22 14.68 -7.38
N ILE A 18 5.43 15.15 -7.69
CA ILE A 18 6.66 14.69 -7.04
C ILE A 18 6.64 15.05 -5.55
N GLU A 19 6.26 16.28 -5.22
CA GLU A 19 6.16 16.72 -3.82
C GLU A 19 5.17 15.87 -3.03
N TYR A 20 4.00 15.57 -3.60
CA TYR A 20 3.05 14.65 -2.99
C TYR A 20 3.59 13.23 -2.84
N LEU A 21 4.30 12.73 -3.87
CA LEU A 21 4.91 11.41 -3.80
C LEU A 21 5.94 11.32 -2.68
N ASP A 22 6.79 12.32 -2.51
CA ASP A 22 7.79 12.33 -1.45
C ASP A 22 7.14 12.33 -0.06
N GLN A 23 6.03 13.05 0.14
CA GLN A 23 5.23 13.01 1.37
C GLN A 23 4.59 11.62 1.60
N ILE A 24 4.02 11.02 0.55
CA ILE A 24 3.45 9.67 0.61
C ILE A 24 4.51 8.65 0.97
N LEU A 25 5.69 8.71 0.36
CA LEU A 25 6.80 7.81 0.65
C LEU A 25 7.27 7.94 2.11
N HIS A 26 7.32 9.17 2.63
CA HIS A 26 7.65 9.38 4.04
C HIS A 26 6.64 8.67 4.96
N ALA A 27 5.35 8.92 4.78
CA ALA A 27 4.29 8.29 5.57
C ALA A 27 4.22 6.76 5.38
N ALA A 28 4.46 6.27 4.15
CA ALA A 28 4.49 4.85 3.85
C ALA A 28 5.67 4.13 4.55
N ASN A 29 6.84 4.74 4.56
CA ASN A 29 8.04 4.15 5.16
C ASN A 29 7.92 3.97 6.68
N GLU A 30 7.16 4.81 7.37
CA GLU A 30 6.87 4.62 8.81
C GLU A 30 6.17 3.27 9.07
N ARG A 31 5.28 2.86 8.16
CA ARG A 31 4.57 1.57 8.25
C ARG A 31 5.38 0.42 7.69
N LEU A 32 6.06 0.65 6.56
CA LEU A 32 6.87 -0.37 5.92
C LEU A 32 8.00 -0.85 6.82
N ARG A 33 8.53 0.02 7.67
CA ARG A 33 9.53 -0.35 8.68
C ARG A 33 9.03 -1.48 9.59
N GLY A 34 7.78 -1.41 10.06
CA GLY A 34 7.18 -2.47 10.88
C GLY A 34 6.88 -3.73 10.08
N LEU A 35 6.38 -3.59 8.84
CA LEU A 35 6.02 -4.72 7.99
C LEU A 35 7.22 -5.51 7.45
N SER A 36 8.38 -4.87 7.34
CA SER A 36 9.62 -5.45 6.78
C SER A 36 10.77 -5.57 7.76
N ASP A 37 10.52 -5.38 9.08
CA ASP A 37 11.57 -5.31 10.13
C ASP A 37 12.70 -4.34 9.81
N GLY A 38 12.37 -3.24 9.14
CA GLY A 38 13.33 -2.23 8.73
C GLY A 38 14.17 -2.61 7.51
N GLN A 39 13.92 -3.75 6.87
CA GLN A 39 14.68 -4.17 5.70
C GLN A 39 14.50 -3.23 4.53
N PHE A 40 13.28 -2.76 4.26
CA PHE A 40 12.99 -1.99 3.06
C PHE A 40 12.61 -0.54 3.37
N VAL A 41 13.14 0.35 2.52
CA VAL A 41 12.76 1.76 2.48
C VAL A 41 12.40 2.12 1.03
N LEU A 42 11.18 2.58 0.80
CA LEU A 42 10.74 3.05 -0.50
C LEU A 42 11.35 4.42 -0.79
N LEU A 43 11.87 4.57 -1.99
CA LEU A 43 12.50 5.79 -2.48
C LEU A 43 11.88 6.19 -3.82
N ARG A 44 11.86 7.49 -4.09
CA ARG A 44 11.59 7.98 -5.43
C ARG A 44 12.78 7.64 -6.33
N SER A 45 12.48 7.11 -7.52
CA SER A 45 13.50 6.78 -8.50
C SER A 45 13.95 8.02 -9.25
N ASP A 46 15.26 8.26 -9.26
CA ASP A 46 15.89 9.33 -10.05
C ASP A 46 16.28 8.87 -11.47
N ARG A 47 15.90 7.64 -11.85
CA ARG A 47 16.20 7.12 -13.19
C ARG A 47 15.45 7.93 -14.25
N LEU A 48 16.21 8.38 -15.26
CA LEU A 48 15.61 8.97 -16.46
C LEU A 48 14.79 7.89 -17.19
N GLU A 49 13.49 8.11 -17.30
CA GLU A 49 12.65 7.21 -18.08
C GLU A 49 13.03 7.30 -19.57
N ALA A 50 13.25 6.12 -20.19
CA ALA A 50 13.59 6.03 -21.60
C ALA A 50 12.49 6.63 -22.51
N ARG A 51 12.88 7.21 -23.66
CA ARG A 51 11.98 7.70 -24.71
C ARG A 51 11.18 8.97 -24.42
N GLY A 52 11.78 9.98 -23.77
CA GLY A 52 11.13 11.30 -23.65
C GLY A 52 9.98 11.34 -22.65
N ARG A 53 9.74 10.29 -21.86
CA ARG A 53 8.84 10.34 -20.72
C ARG A 53 9.46 11.17 -19.60
N GLN A 54 8.62 11.98 -18.99
CA GLN A 54 9.04 12.79 -17.85
C GLN A 54 9.40 11.88 -16.66
N SER A 55 10.60 12.01 -16.09
CA SER A 55 11.08 11.24 -14.93
C SER A 55 10.47 11.75 -13.61
N GLY A 56 10.77 11.07 -12.49
CA GLY A 56 10.52 11.56 -11.14
C GLY A 56 9.28 11.00 -10.42
N LEU A 57 8.50 10.10 -11.04
CA LEU A 57 7.39 9.38 -10.38
C LEU A 57 7.64 7.87 -10.33
N GLY A 58 8.84 7.41 -10.67
CA GLY A 58 9.24 6.04 -10.49
C GLY A 58 9.54 5.72 -9.02
N LEU A 59 9.55 4.44 -8.69
CA LEU A 59 9.84 3.94 -7.36
C LEU A 59 11.02 2.98 -7.38
N ASP A 60 11.91 3.15 -6.43
CA ASP A 60 12.97 2.23 -6.06
C ASP A 60 12.78 1.80 -4.60
N VAL A 61 13.48 0.77 -4.21
CA VAL A 61 13.57 0.30 -2.84
C VAL A 61 15.02 0.20 -2.42
N TYR A 62 15.35 0.77 -1.27
CA TYR A 62 16.60 0.51 -0.58
C TYR A 62 16.42 -0.75 0.26
N ASP A 63 17.30 -1.72 0.07
CA ASP A 63 17.36 -2.95 0.83
C ASP A 63 18.52 -2.88 1.84
N ALA A 64 18.19 -2.75 3.12
CA ALA A 64 19.17 -2.58 4.20
C ALA A 64 20.09 -3.80 4.38
N TYR A 65 19.63 -5.00 3.99
CA TYR A 65 20.45 -6.21 4.09
C TYR A 65 21.53 -6.27 3.02
N THR A 66 21.24 -5.77 1.83
CA THR A 66 22.22 -5.74 0.74
C THR A 66 22.96 -4.40 0.62
N GLY A 67 22.42 -3.35 1.26
CA GLY A 67 22.93 -1.98 1.16
C GLY A 67 22.74 -1.34 -0.22
N GLN A 68 21.81 -1.85 -1.04
CA GLN A 68 21.64 -1.43 -2.43
C GLN A 68 20.23 -0.94 -2.74
N ASN A 69 20.15 0.01 -3.66
CA ASN A 69 18.91 0.43 -4.28
C ASN A 69 18.57 -0.47 -5.46
N ARG A 70 17.34 -0.92 -5.54
CA ARG A 70 16.81 -1.73 -6.65
C ARG A 70 15.42 -1.30 -7.07
N ASP A 71 15.00 -1.65 -8.27
CA ASP A 71 13.65 -1.37 -8.75
C ASP A 71 12.62 -2.13 -7.90
N VAL A 72 11.52 -1.47 -7.49
CA VAL A 72 10.42 -2.11 -6.73
C VAL A 72 9.83 -3.32 -7.45
N LYS A 73 9.99 -3.43 -8.78
CA LYS A 73 9.56 -4.59 -9.55
C LYS A 73 10.32 -5.86 -9.19
N SER A 74 11.51 -5.74 -8.62
CA SER A 74 12.36 -6.85 -8.19
C SER A 74 11.93 -7.47 -6.86
N LEU A 75 11.02 -6.83 -6.12
CA LEU A 75 10.45 -7.35 -4.88
C LEU A 75 9.69 -8.66 -5.13
N SER A 76 9.75 -9.59 -4.18
CA SER A 76 8.92 -10.81 -4.15
C SER A 76 7.43 -10.48 -4.01
N GLY A 77 6.56 -11.48 -4.09
CA GLY A 77 5.11 -11.28 -3.95
C GLY A 77 4.73 -10.68 -2.59
N GLY A 78 5.24 -11.24 -1.51
CA GLY A 78 5.00 -10.76 -0.15
C GLY A 78 5.59 -9.38 0.12
N GLU A 79 6.83 -9.14 -0.31
CA GLU A 79 7.46 -7.82 -0.21
C GLU A 79 6.70 -6.74 -0.99
N LYS A 80 6.21 -7.06 -2.20
CA LYS A 80 5.34 -6.17 -2.98
C LYS A 80 4.05 -5.86 -2.28
N PHE A 81 3.42 -6.87 -1.67
CA PHE A 81 2.20 -6.67 -0.90
C PHE A 81 2.43 -5.69 0.26
N ASN A 82 3.46 -5.92 1.08
CA ASN A 82 3.81 -5.04 2.20
C ASN A 82 4.12 -3.61 1.74
N ALA A 83 4.88 -3.45 0.65
CA ALA A 83 5.18 -2.14 0.07
C ALA A 83 3.91 -1.45 -0.46
N SER A 84 3.02 -2.18 -1.15
CA SER A 84 1.76 -1.65 -1.67
C SER A 84 0.79 -1.26 -0.56
N LEU A 85 0.67 -2.07 0.49
CA LEU A 85 -0.13 -1.75 1.67
C LEU A 85 0.38 -0.49 2.36
N ALA A 86 1.69 -0.39 2.58
CA ALA A 86 2.32 0.78 3.18
C ALA A 86 2.08 2.04 2.34
N LEU A 87 2.21 1.96 1.01
CA LEU A 87 1.94 3.08 0.08
C LEU A 87 0.48 3.51 0.12
N ALA A 88 -0.47 2.58 0.09
CA ALA A 88 -1.90 2.88 0.14
C ALA A 88 -2.26 3.62 1.44
N LEU A 89 -1.70 3.17 2.56
CA LEU A 89 -1.91 3.80 3.86
C LEU A 89 -1.25 5.19 3.92
N GLY A 90 -0.01 5.32 3.44
CA GLY A 90 0.69 6.60 3.38
C GLY A 90 -0.04 7.62 2.50
N MET A 91 -0.56 7.18 1.35
CA MET A 91 -1.37 8.03 0.48
C MET A 91 -2.66 8.49 1.18
N THR A 92 -3.32 7.60 1.92
CA THR A 92 -4.51 7.94 2.69
C THR A 92 -4.22 9.03 3.73
N ASP A 93 -3.11 8.92 4.45
CA ASP A 93 -2.71 9.92 5.47
C ASP A 93 -2.41 11.27 4.83
N VAL A 94 -1.70 11.31 3.72
CA VAL A 94 -1.39 12.55 3.00
C VAL A 94 -2.66 13.22 2.47
N ILE A 95 -3.59 12.46 1.89
CA ILE A 95 -4.88 12.98 1.45
C ILE A 95 -5.65 13.60 2.64
N GLN A 96 -5.72 12.91 3.76
CA GLN A 96 -6.41 13.42 4.96
C GLN A 96 -5.76 14.71 5.50
N SER A 97 -4.44 14.79 5.49
CA SER A 97 -3.72 15.97 5.99
C SER A 97 -3.94 17.23 5.14
N HIS A 98 -4.15 17.08 3.83
CA HIS A 98 -4.29 18.19 2.90
C HIS A 98 -5.72 18.66 2.67
N GLN A 99 -6.70 17.81 2.90
CA GLN A 99 -8.10 18.08 2.53
C GLN A 99 -8.93 18.75 3.64
N GLY A 100 -8.31 19.30 4.69
CA GLY A 100 -9.00 20.17 5.65
C GLY A 100 -10.21 19.54 6.36
N GLY A 101 -10.24 18.21 6.55
CA GLY A 101 -11.30 17.52 7.28
C GLY A 101 -12.02 16.40 6.54
N ILE A 102 -11.62 16.03 5.34
CA ILE A 102 -12.11 14.80 4.72
C ILE A 102 -11.44 13.62 5.42
N SER A 103 -12.19 12.86 6.20
CA SER A 103 -11.74 11.60 6.79
C SER A 103 -12.00 10.45 5.82
N ILE A 104 -10.96 9.69 5.49
CA ILE A 104 -11.12 8.40 4.81
C ILE A 104 -11.37 7.36 5.91
N GLU A 105 -12.65 7.14 6.19
CA GLU A 105 -13.08 6.30 7.30
C GLU A 105 -13.09 4.81 6.94
N MET A 106 -13.13 4.48 5.64
CA MET A 106 -13.25 3.12 5.15
C MET A 106 -12.20 2.80 4.10
N MET A 107 -11.59 1.62 4.23
CA MET A 107 -10.65 1.05 3.27
C MET A 107 -11.01 -0.39 2.96
N PHE A 108 -10.96 -0.75 1.68
CA PHE A 108 -11.10 -2.14 1.25
C PHE A 108 -9.78 -2.63 0.66
N ILE A 109 -9.38 -3.83 1.07
CA ILE A 109 -8.20 -4.53 0.57
C ILE A 109 -8.69 -5.83 -0.07
N ASP A 110 -8.46 -5.95 -1.37
CA ASP A 110 -8.90 -7.09 -2.16
C ASP A 110 -7.72 -7.98 -2.47
N GLU A 111 -7.72 -9.18 -1.87
CA GLU A 111 -6.70 -10.24 -2.04
C GLU A 111 -5.26 -9.79 -1.71
N GLY A 112 -4.27 -10.61 -2.08
CA GLY A 112 -2.84 -10.32 -1.89
C GLY A 112 -2.20 -11.01 -0.68
N PHE A 113 -2.96 -11.32 0.35
CA PHE A 113 -2.46 -11.92 1.59
C PHE A 113 -1.93 -13.36 1.40
N GLY A 114 -2.40 -14.08 0.38
CA GLY A 114 -1.94 -15.44 0.09
C GLY A 114 -0.49 -15.54 -0.40
N SER A 115 0.15 -14.41 -0.70
CA SER A 115 1.57 -14.36 -1.07
C SER A 115 2.52 -14.15 0.11
N LEU A 116 1.96 -13.94 1.33
CA LEU A 116 2.72 -13.72 2.56
C LEU A 116 3.06 -15.06 3.23
N ASP A 117 4.24 -15.11 3.83
CA ASP A 117 4.56 -16.12 4.83
C ASP A 117 3.82 -15.81 6.15
N GLU A 118 3.83 -16.76 7.08
CA GLU A 118 3.08 -16.67 8.33
C GLU A 118 3.48 -15.45 9.18
N GLU A 119 4.75 -15.11 9.23
CA GLU A 119 5.26 -13.96 9.96
C GLU A 119 4.81 -12.63 9.35
N SER A 120 4.97 -12.47 8.04
CA SER A 120 4.54 -11.30 7.28
C SER A 120 3.01 -11.13 7.33
N LEU A 121 2.26 -12.22 7.26
CA LEU A 121 0.81 -12.21 7.41
C LEU A 121 0.39 -11.71 8.79
N SER A 122 1.02 -12.19 9.84
CA SER A 122 0.76 -11.75 11.21
C SER A 122 1.00 -10.26 11.39
N LYS A 123 2.11 -9.72 10.84
CA LYS A 123 2.42 -8.28 10.86
C LYS A 123 1.40 -7.46 10.10
N ALA A 124 0.97 -7.92 8.92
CA ALA A 124 -0.06 -7.26 8.14
C ALA A 124 -1.39 -7.22 8.90
N ILE A 125 -1.82 -8.32 9.52
CA ILE A 125 -3.03 -8.40 10.33
C ILE A 125 -2.97 -7.41 11.50
N LEU A 126 -1.87 -7.38 12.25
CA LEU A 126 -1.69 -6.45 13.36
C LEU A 126 -1.77 -4.99 12.90
N THR A 127 -1.15 -4.65 11.77
CA THR A 127 -1.23 -3.31 11.17
C THR A 127 -2.68 -2.92 10.87
N LEU A 128 -3.50 -3.84 10.32
CA LEU A 128 -4.90 -3.59 10.03
C LEU A 128 -5.74 -3.45 11.30
N ILE A 129 -5.48 -4.25 12.33
CA ILE A 129 -6.14 -4.15 13.63
C ILE A 129 -5.84 -2.80 14.29
N ASP A 130 -4.61 -2.30 14.22
CA ASP A 130 -4.23 -1.01 14.79
C ASP A 130 -4.91 0.16 14.06
N LEU A 131 -5.10 0.06 12.75
CA LEU A 131 -5.89 1.03 11.98
C LEU A 131 -7.37 1.01 12.40
N GLN A 132 -7.93 -0.17 12.65
CA GLN A 132 -9.31 -0.30 13.17
C GLN A 132 -9.45 0.33 14.55
N LYS A 133 -8.49 0.11 15.45
CA LYS A 133 -8.46 0.75 16.79
C LYS A 133 -8.36 2.26 16.70
N ALA A 134 -7.70 2.79 15.65
CA ALA A 134 -7.63 4.22 15.35
C ALA A 134 -8.95 4.78 14.75
N GLY A 135 -10.01 3.98 14.68
CA GLY A 135 -11.35 4.40 14.25
C GLY A 135 -11.63 4.21 12.75
N ARG A 136 -10.74 3.56 11.99
CA ARG A 136 -10.99 3.26 10.57
C ARG A 136 -11.75 1.96 10.40
N MET A 137 -12.68 1.93 9.46
CA MET A 137 -13.35 0.69 9.03
C MET A 137 -12.48 0.00 7.97
N ILE A 138 -12.08 -1.23 8.23
CA ILE A 138 -11.26 -2.03 7.31
C ILE A 138 -12.07 -3.21 6.80
N GLY A 139 -12.30 -3.28 5.49
CA GLY A 139 -12.85 -4.44 4.81
C GLY A 139 -11.76 -5.20 4.09
N VAL A 140 -11.70 -6.51 4.30
CA VAL A 140 -10.72 -7.39 3.65
C VAL A 140 -11.45 -8.48 2.88
N ILE A 141 -11.11 -8.62 1.60
CA ILE A 141 -11.58 -9.74 0.78
C ILE A 141 -10.40 -10.71 0.67
N SER A 142 -10.57 -11.92 1.18
CA SER A 142 -9.50 -12.93 1.14
C SER A 142 -10.05 -14.34 1.35
N HIS A 143 -9.31 -15.32 0.84
CA HIS A 143 -9.54 -16.73 1.11
C HIS A 143 -8.64 -17.30 2.23
N VAL A 144 -7.78 -16.46 2.83
CA VAL A 144 -6.83 -16.85 3.88
C VAL A 144 -7.57 -17.06 5.20
N GLN A 145 -7.40 -18.22 5.82
CA GLN A 145 -8.15 -18.62 7.02
C GLN A 145 -7.77 -17.81 8.28
N GLU A 146 -6.52 -17.44 8.41
CA GLU A 146 -5.99 -16.64 9.51
C GLU A 146 -6.66 -15.26 9.57
N LEU A 147 -6.89 -14.63 8.43
CA LEU A 147 -7.65 -13.37 8.33
C LEU A 147 -9.08 -13.56 8.80
N LYS A 148 -9.71 -14.66 8.38
CA LYS A 148 -11.06 -14.98 8.82
C LYS A 148 -11.15 -15.11 10.34
N GLN A 149 -10.12 -15.61 11.00
CA GLN A 149 -10.08 -15.76 12.47
C GLN A 149 -9.76 -14.46 13.20
N ALA A 150 -8.97 -13.59 12.60
CA ALA A 150 -8.48 -12.35 13.21
C ALA A 150 -9.55 -11.26 13.36
N PHE A 151 -10.57 -11.24 12.48
CA PHE A 151 -11.59 -10.19 12.48
C PHE A 151 -12.87 -10.61 13.21
N PRO A 152 -13.54 -9.67 13.94
CA PRO A 152 -14.74 -9.97 14.75
C PRO A 152 -15.99 -10.22 13.94
N ALA A 153 -16.02 -9.82 12.68
CA ALA A 153 -17.15 -9.98 11.78
C ALA A 153 -16.69 -10.41 10.39
N ALA A 154 -17.46 -11.24 9.73
CA ALA A 154 -17.20 -11.67 8.37
C ALA A 154 -18.50 -11.76 7.56
N ILE A 155 -18.42 -11.51 6.26
CA ILE A 155 -19.44 -11.85 5.29
C ILE A 155 -18.97 -13.10 4.56
N GLU A 156 -19.58 -14.24 4.87
CA GLU A 156 -19.28 -15.50 4.20
C GLU A 156 -20.11 -15.62 2.93
N VAL A 157 -19.42 -15.82 1.80
CA VAL A 157 -20.06 -16.06 0.51
C VAL A 157 -19.84 -17.52 0.12
N SER A 158 -20.91 -18.25 -0.05
CA SER A 158 -20.88 -19.67 -0.45
C SER A 158 -21.69 -19.91 -1.72
N LYS A 159 -21.23 -20.83 -2.56
CA LYS A 159 -21.95 -21.24 -3.76
C LYS A 159 -22.86 -22.42 -3.43
N THR A 160 -24.13 -22.34 -3.80
CA THR A 160 -25.10 -23.43 -3.63
C THR A 160 -24.92 -24.46 -4.75
N LYS A 161 -25.43 -25.68 -4.54
CA LYS A 161 -25.42 -26.75 -5.56
C LYS A 161 -26.21 -26.36 -6.82
N GLU A 162 -27.14 -25.41 -6.71
CA GLU A 162 -27.99 -24.90 -7.79
C GLU A 162 -27.35 -23.75 -8.58
N GLY A 163 -26.09 -23.37 -8.23
CA GLY A 163 -25.34 -22.32 -8.94
C GLY A 163 -25.56 -20.91 -8.42
N HIS A 164 -26.39 -20.71 -7.41
CA HIS A 164 -26.59 -19.40 -6.76
C HIS A 164 -25.53 -19.14 -5.71
N SER A 165 -25.23 -17.86 -5.46
CA SER A 165 -24.39 -17.45 -4.33
C SER A 165 -25.27 -17.04 -3.15
N ARG A 166 -24.89 -17.47 -1.95
CA ARG A 166 -25.51 -17.07 -0.69
C ARG A 166 -24.49 -16.31 0.15
N ALA A 167 -24.88 -15.14 0.64
CA ALA A 167 -24.08 -14.37 1.58
C ALA A 167 -24.71 -14.45 2.99
N SER A 168 -23.88 -14.61 4.02
CA SER A 168 -24.31 -14.61 5.42
C SER A 168 -23.33 -13.82 6.27
N ILE A 169 -23.84 -13.04 7.23
CA ILE A 169 -23.02 -12.31 8.19
C ILE A 169 -22.73 -13.26 9.36
N VAL A 170 -21.45 -13.36 9.69
CA VAL A 170 -20.96 -14.13 10.85
C VAL A 170 -20.29 -13.17 11.81
N LEU A 171 -20.77 -13.15 13.05
CA LEU A 171 -20.16 -12.43 14.17
C LEU A 171 -19.46 -13.46 15.07
N LYS A 172 -18.32 -13.08 15.61
CA LYS A 172 -17.49 -13.92 16.50
C LYS A 172 -17.39 -13.29 17.86
#